data_79c1ba070d61ee1ed4fdf41221ad836b
#
_entry.id   79c1ba070d61ee1ed4fdf41221ad836b
#
_cell.length_a   1.000
_cell.length_b   1.000
_cell.length_c   1.000
_cell.angle_alpha   90.00
_cell.angle_beta   90.00
_cell.angle_gamma   90.00
#
_symmetry.space_group_name_H-M   'P 1'
#
loop_
_entity.id
_entity.type
_entity.pdbx_description
1 polymer ?
#
loop_
_entity_poly.entity_id
_entity_poly.type
_entity_poly.pdbx_seq_one_letter_code
_entity_poly.pdbx_strand_id
1 'polypeptide(L)'
;MLLAAVAALVLTGCAGFLVPAGEGEPEPTPTPAPALSAAAPSRPPAVAASPRPPTADVPAAEEPGPSPTPTEECPASGAVVTVGEVQALLMSRAVVLTLTNCGSTPYRVDGYPSVQALGEDGERLPVKVNPAGSKFGRDHGPEALTLKPGGTARSVLAWVSTQEGGELIMADALELAAAPDAGARVHPLEGHDVRYMDELNMTAWRAELPE
;
A
#
# COMPACT_ATOMS: atom_id res chain seq x y z
N MET A 1 40.23 46.59 17.49
CA MET A 1 40.54 45.69 18.61
C MET A 1 40.01 44.31 18.26
N LEU A 2 40.94 43.42 17.92
CA LEU A 2 40.66 42.02 17.63
C LEU A 2 40.45 41.24 18.92
N LEU A 3 39.46 40.36 18.98
CA LEU A 3 39.38 39.27 19.91
C LEU A 3 39.01 37.98 19.13
N ALA A 4 40.03 37.16 18.89
CA ALA A 4 39.90 35.80 18.36
C ALA A 4 39.56 34.86 19.51
N ALA A 5 38.43 34.13 19.39
CA ALA A 5 38.11 33.02 20.29
C ALA A 5 38.40 31.71 19.58
N VAL A 6 39.41 31.02 20.08
CA VAL A 6 39.81 29.67 19.66
C VAL A 6 38.94 28.67 20.43
N ALA A 7 38.09 27.93 19.72
CA ALA A 7 37.36 26.79 20.27
C ALA A 7 38.14 25.51 20.06
N ALA A 8 38.60 24.90 21.16
CA ALA A 8 39.29 23.61 21.19
C ALA A 8 38.23 22.47 21.05
N LEU A 9 38.38 21.66 19.99
CA LEU A 9 37.66 20.41 19.85
C LEU A 9 38.34 19.32 20.71
N VAL A 10 37.61 18.84 21.71
CA VAL A 10 38.01 17.66 22.49
C VAL A 10 37.40 16.42 21.77
N LEU A 11 38.25 15.64 21.13
CA LEU A 11 37.90 14.31 20.61
C LEU A 11 37.97 13.31 21.79
N THR A 12 36.82 12.91 22.29
CA THR A 12 36.70 11.74 23.19
C THR A 12 36.61 10.48 22.34
N GLY A 13 37.70 9.68 22.39
CA GLY A 13 37.80 8.39 21.72
C GLY A 13 36.83 7.36 22.30
N CYS A 14 36.08 6.67 21.46
CA CYS A 14 35.33 5.48 21.82
C CYS A 14 36.31 4.32 22.10
N ALA A 15 36.41 3.90 23.36
CA ALA A 15 37.06 2.66 23.74
C ALA A 15 36.27 1.48 23.14
N GLY A 16 36.95 0.69 22.31
CA GLY A 16 36.40 -0.53 21.75
C GLY A 16 36.06 -1.54 22.85
N PHE A 17 34.82 -1.96 22.88
CA PHE A 17 34.36 -3.09 23.69
C PHE A 17 34.79 -4.37 22.98
N LEU A 18 35.92 -4.97 23.43
CA LEU A 18 36.29 -6.33 23.04
C LEU A 18 35.38 -7.28 23.81
N VAL A 19 34.45 -7.90 23.14
CA VAL A 19 33.66 -9.03 23.65
C VAL A 19 34.60 -10.25 23.67
N PRO A 20 34.85 -10.91 24.83
CA PRO A 20 35.61 -12.15 24.84
C PRO A 20 34.82 -13.23 24.09
N ALA A 21 35.53 -13.98 23.22
CA ALA A 21 34.98 -15.15 22.56
C ALA A 21 34.59 -16.17 23.64
N GLY A 22 33.28 -16.30 23.88
CA GLY A 22 32.70 -17.36 24.70
C GLY A 22 32.90 -18.69 23.98
N GLU A 23 33.37 -19.65 24.74
CA GLU A 23 33.51 -21.04 24.35
C GLU A 23 32.21 -21.56 23.78
N GLY A 24 32.31 -22.15 22.58
CA GLY A 24 31.17 -22.63 21.84
C GLY A 24 30.39 -23.71 22.59
N GLU A 25 29.15 -23.42 22.86
CA GLU A 25 28.17 -24.41 23.29
C GLU A 25 28.00 -25.44 22.17
N PRO A 26 28.06 -26.75 22.48
CA PRO A 26 27.94 -27.77 21.45
C PRO A 26 26.56 -27.72 20.83
N GLU A 27 26.55 -27.59 19.50
CA GLU A 27 25.34 -27.65 18.68
C GLU A 27 24.54 -28.92 18.99
N PRO A 28 23.22 -28.81 19.29
CA PRO A 28 22.38 -29.99 19.47
C PRO A 28 22.33 -30.81 18.20
N THR A 29 22.79 -32.03 18.25
CA THR A 29 22.70 -33.02 17.20
C THR A 29 21.24 -33.18 16.76
N PRO A 30 20.90 -33.07 15.47
CA PRO A 30 19.53 -33.24 15.02
C PRO A 30 19.07 -34.69 15.27
N THR A 31 18.08 -34.84 16.13
CA THR A 31 17.39 -36.12 16.33
C THR A 31 16.70 -36.52 15.03
N PRO A 32 16.91 -37.70 14.48
CA PRO A 32 16.23 -38.18 13.27
C PRO A 32 14.74 -38.27 13.55
N ALA A 33 13.94 -37.57 12.75
CA ALA A 33 12.49 -37.65 12.78
C ALA A 33 12.03 -39.09 12.48
N PRO A 34 11.02 -39.62 13.19
CA PRO A 34 10.46 -40.93 12.88
C PRO A 34 9.84 -40.90 11.49
N ALA A 35 10.22 -41.90 10.66
CA ALA A 35 9.67 -42.12 9.33
C ALA A 35 8.16 -42.34 9.46
N LEU A 36 7.36 -41.39 8.95
CA LEU A 36 5.94 -41.60 8.78
C LEU A 36 5.73 -42.65 7.69
N SER A 37 5.29 -43.82 8.12
CA SER A 37 4.85 -44.92 7.27
C SER A 37 3.70 -44.43 6.38
N ALA A 38 3.91 -44.38 5.08
CA ALA A 38 2.88 -44.05 4.11
C ALA A 38 1.75 -45.09 4.17
N ALA A 39 0.62 -44.75 4.77
CA ALA A 39 -0.61 -45.49 4.63
C ALA A 39 -1.15 -45.27 3.21
N ALA A 40 -1.34 -46.35 2.48
CA ALA A 40 -1.94 -46.34 1.16
C ALA A 40 -3.36 -45.72 1.20
N PRO A 41 -3.76 -44.95 0.19
CA PRO A 41 -5.11 -44.38 0.14
C PRO A 41 -6.11 -45.54 -0.17
N SER A 42 -6.98 -45.79 0.80
CA SER A 42 -8.14 -46.66 0.61
C SER A 42 -9.09 -46.01 -0.40
N ARG A 43 -9.34 -46.73 -1.50
CA ARG A 43 -10.28 -46.35 -2.55
C ARG A 43 -11.69 -46.30 -1.97
N PRO A 44 -12.43 -45.18 -2.10
CA PRO A 44 -13.83 -45.11 -1.66
C PRO A 44 -14.70 -46.03 -2.55
N PRO A 45 -15.75 -46.68 -1.99
CA PRO A 45 -16.66 -47.48 -2.76
C PRO A 45 -17.46 -46.62 -3.75
N ALA A 46 -17.66 -47.15 -4.94
CA ALA A 46 -18.48 -46.54 -5.99
C ALA A 46 -19.91 -46.36 -5.47
N VAL A 47 -20.33 -45.12 -5.33
CA VAL A 47 -21.73 -44.79 -5.04
C VAL A 47 -22.51 -44.91 -6.33
N ALA A 48 -23.53 -45.80 -6.29
CA ALA A 48 -24.45 -46.00 -7.40
C ALA A 48 -25.14 -44.69 -7.76
N ALA A 49 -25.16 -44.41 -9.06
CA ALA A 49 -25.84 -43.23 -9.58
C ALA A 49 -27.34 -43.29 -9.30
N SER A 50 -27.84 -42.37 -8.48
CA SER A 50 -29.27 -42.11 -8.35
C SER A 50 -29.79 -41.45 -9.62
N PRO A 51 -30.99 -41.79 -10.10
CA PRO A 51 -31.58 -41.16 -11.30
C PRO A 51 -31.85 -39.68 -11.02
N ARG A 52 -31.39 -38.83 -11.92
CA ARG A 52 -31.53 -37.39 -11.94
C ARG A 52 -33.03 -37.04 -12.09
N PRO A 53 -33.61 -36.22 -11.21
CA PRO A 53 -34.95 -35.69 -11.46
C PRO A 53 -34.96 -34.74 -12.66
N PRO A 54 -36.08 -34.60 -13.37
CA PRO A 54 -36.16 -33.70 -14.52
C PRO A 54 -35.89 -32.25 -14.12
N THR A 55 -35.00 -31.62 -14.86
CA THR A 55 -34.69 -30.19 -14.76
C THR A 55 -35.96 -29.40 -15.08
N ALA A 56 -36.54 -28.79 -14.07
CA ALA A 56 -37.46 -27.68 -14.30
C ALA A 56 -36.64 -26.51 -14.84
N ASP A 57 -37.08 -25.94 -15.97
CA ASP A 57 -36.56 -24.69 -16.48
C ASP A 57 -36.75 -23.59 -15.43
N VAL A 58 -35.63 -23.29 -14.72
CA VAL A 58 -35.55 -22.08 -13.91
C VAL A 58 -35.18 -20.97 -14.87
N PRO A 59 -35.99 -19.89 -15.01
CA PRO A 59 -35.57 -18.74 -15.78
C PRO A 59 -34.23 -18.25 -15.24
N ALA A 60 -33.27 -18.07 -16.11
CA ALA A 60 -31.97 -17.49 -15.76
C ALA A 60 -32.23 -16.15 -15.08
N ALA A 61 -31.90 -16.07 -13.79
CA ALA A 61 -31.84 -14.80 -13.11
C ALA A 61 -30.79 -13.98 -13.86
N GLU A 62 -31.22 -12.85 -14.44
CA GLU A 62 -30.32 -11.85 -14.99
C GLU A 62 -29.34 -11.50 -13.86
N GLU A 63 -28.06 -11.78 -14.09
CA GLU A 63 -26.99 -11.26 -13.24
C GLU A 63 -27.19 -9.73 -13.16
N PRO A 64 -27.22 -9.16 -11.96
CA PRO A 64 -27.25 -7.70 -11.85
C PRO A 64 -26.00 -7.18 -12.55
N GLY A 65 -26.19 -6.50 -13.66
CA GLY A 65 -25.14 -5.83 -14.39
C GLY A 65 -24.37 -4.92 -13.44
N PRO A 66 -23.08 -4.65 -13.68
CA PRO A 66 -22.28 -3.80 -12.82
C PRO A 66 -23.03 -2.49 -12.59
N SER A 67 -23.32 -2.18 -11.32
CA SER A 67 -23.89 -0.89 -10.92
C SER A 67 -23.06 0.20 -11.58
N PRO A 68 -23.67 1.21 -12.22
CA PRO A 68 -22.91 2.31 -12.79
C PRO A 68 -22.12 2.96 -11.67
N THR A 69 -20.81 2.88 -11.75
CA THR A 69 -19.91 3.65 -10.90
C THR A 69 -20.31 5.13 -11.05
N PRO A 70 -20.50 5.89 -9.94
CA PRO A 70 -20.81 7.31 -10.03
C PRO A 70 -19.79 7.94 -10.97
N THR A 71 -20.24 8.59 -12.01
CA THR A 71 -19.38 9.34 -12.93
C THR A 71 -18.82 10.50 -12.13
N GLU A 72 -17.63 10.33 -11.58
CA GLU A 72 -16.92 11.42 -10.91
C GLU A 72 -16.76 12.54 -11.93
N GLU A 73 -17.35 13.68 -11.61
CA GLU A 73 -17.31 14.83 -12.48
C GLU A 73 -15.85 15.27 -12.69
N CYS A 74 -15.43 15.37 -13.96
CA CYS A 74 -14.06 15.71 -14.30
C CYS A 74 -13.74 17.11 -13.78
N PRO A 75 -12.73 17.28 -12.91
CA PRO A 75 -12.38 18.59 -12.39
C PRO A 75 -11.78 19.47 -13.49
N ALA A 76 -11.70 20.77 -13.21
CA ALA A 76 -11.11 21.74 -14.14
C ALA A 76 -9.64 21.43 -14.49
N SER A 77 -8.94 20.68 -13.63
CA SER A 77 -7.57 20.19 -13.89
C SER A 77 -7.50 19.18 -15.04
N GLY A 78 -8.63 18.58 -15.45
CA GLY A 78 -8.69 17.58 -16.51
C GLY A 78 -8.26 16.18 -16.08
N ALA A 79 -7.95 15.96 -14.80
CA ALA A 79 -7.58 14.65 -14.29
C ALA A 79 -8.17 14.40 -12.91
N VAL A 80 -8.48 13.14 -12.61
CA VAL A 80 -9.06 12.69 -11.34
C VAL A 80 -8.22 11.55 -10.78
N VAL A 81 -8.00 11.59 -9.46
CA VAL A 81 -7.41 10.48 -8.71
C VAL A 81 -8.53 9.71 -8.03
N THR A 82 -8.55 8.41 -8.20
CA THR A 82 -9.46 7.49 -7.51
C THR A 82 -8.67 6.53 -6.64
N VAL A 83 -9.30 6.10 -5.54
CA VAL A 83 -8.72 5.16 -4.56
C VAL A 83 -9.35 3.80 -4.80
N GLY A 84 -8.53 2.79 -4.98
CA GLY A 84 -8.97 1.41 -5.08
C GLY A 84 -9.33 0.81 -3.72
N GLU A 85 -9.62 -0.48 -3.70
CA GLU A 85 -9.87 -1.21 -2.46
C GLU A 85 -8.60 -1.29 -1.62
N VAL A 86 -8.74 -1.05 -0.30
CA VAL A 86 -7.61 -1.16 0.65
C VAL A 86 -7.30 -2.63 0.90
N GLN A 87 -6.08 -3.03 0.60
CA GLN A 87 -5.57 -4.36 0.86
C GLN A 87 -4.93 -4.43 2.23
N ALA A 88 -5.34 -5.42 3.04
CA ALA A 88 -4.72 -5.72 4.31
C ALA A 88 -3.59 -6.75 4.13
N LEU A 89 -2.39 -6.39 4.52
CA LEU A 89 -1.17 -7.21 4.40
C LEU A 89 -0.48 -7.27 5.77
N LEU A 90 -0.81 -8.26 6.58
CA LEU A 90 -0.35 -8.36 7.98
C LEU A 90 -0.64 -7.06 8.76
N MET A 91 0.41 -6.35 9.17
CA MET A 91 0.29 -5.08 9.90
C MET A 91 0.20 -3.85 8.98
N SER A 92 0.24 -4.05 7.68
CA SER A 92 0.26 -2.96 6.69
C SER A 92 -1.05 -2.88 5.92
N ARG A 93 -1.31 -1.70 5.38
CA ARG A 93 -2.39 -1.41 4.43
C ARG A 93 -1.78 -0.88 3.16
N ALA A 94 -2.34 -1.26 2.04
CA ALA A 94 -1.95 -0.73 0.74
C ALA A 94 -3.17 -0.48 -0.12
N VAL A 95 -3.09 0.53 -0.96
CA VAL A 95 -4.13 0.88 -1.92
C VAL A 95 -3.50 1.32 -3.23
N VAL A 96 -4.13 0.96 -4.33
CA VAL A 96 -3.75 1.47 -5.64
C VAL A 96 -4.49 2.78 -5.89
N LEU A 97 -3.74 3.84 -6.10
CA LEU A 97 -4.25 5.11 -6.60
C LEU A 97 -4.26 5.04 -8.13
N THR A 98 -5.36 5.43 -8.75
CA THR A 98 -5.49 5.52 -10.21
C THR A 98 -5.75 6.96 -10.59
N LEU A 99 -4.82 7.55 -11.35
CA LEU A 99 -4.98 8.84 -12.00
C LEU A 99 -5.58 8.61 -13.38
N THR A 100 -6.71 9.24 -13.69
CA THR A 100 -7.36 9.18 -15.00
C THR A 100 -7.42 10.57 -15.62
N ASN A 101 -6.93 10.69 -16.85
CA ASN A 101 -7.20 11.88 -17.67
C ASN A 101 -8.65 11.84 -18.14
N CYS A 102 -9.52 12.57 -17.46
CA CYS A 102 -10.94 12.72 -17.81
C CYS A 102 -11.20 13.92 -18.74
N GLY A 103 -10.19 14.70 -19.06
CA GLY A 103 -10.26 15.83 -19.98
C GLY A 103 -10.20 15.39 -21.45
N SER A 104 -10.36 16.36 -22.36
CA SER A 104 -10.30 16.15 -23.81
C SER A 104 -8.90 16.36 -24.41
N THR A 105 -7.93 16.83 -23.63
CA THR A 105 -6.56 17.12 -24.08
C THR A 105 -5.58 16.19 -23.36
N PRO A 106 -4.38 15.93 -23.91
CA PRO A 106 -3.35 15.16 -23.21
C PRO A 106 -2.98 15.80 -21.88
N TYR A 107 -2.94 14.98 -20.81
CA TYR A 107 -2.55 15.38 -19.47
C TYR A 107 -1.13 14.91 -19.16
N ARG A 108 -0.28 15.81 -18.70
CA ARG A 108 1.09 15.47 -18.30
C ARG A 108 1.17 15.33 -16.80
N VAL A 109 1.78 14.26 -16.34
CA VAL A 109 2.07 14.00 -14.93
C VAL A 109 3.52 13.54 -14.79
N ASP A 110 4.17 13.99 -13.73
CA ASP A 110 5.53 13.61 -13.35
C ASP A 110 5.62 13.57 -11.83
N GLY A 111 6.37 12.63 -11.30
CA GLY A 111 6.59 12.52 -9.86
C GLY A 111 5.60 11.62 -9.13
N TYR A 112 5.22 12.06 -7.96
CA TYR A 112 4.44 11.31 -6.99
C TYR A 112 3.05 11.93 -6.76
N PRO A 113 2.06 11.14 -6.31
CA PRO A 113 0.83 11.69 -5.80
C PRO A 113 1.09 12.72 -4.69
N SER A 114 0.27 13.74 -4.63
CA SER A 114 0.16 14.57 -3.41
C SER A 114 -0.82 13.90 -2.47
N VAL A 115 -0.38 13.61 -1.25
CA VAL A 115 -1.17 12.91 -0.24
C VAL A 115 -1.09 13.65 1.07
N GLN A 116 -2.23 13.85 1.73
CA GLN A 116 -2.33 14.43 3.06
C GLN A 116 -3.35 13.67 3.88
N ALA A 117 -3.00 13.25 5.09
CA ALA A 117 -3.94 12.67 6.03
C ALA A 117 -4.77 13.76 6.70
N LEU A 118 -6.07 13.53 6.82
CA LEU A 118 -7.03 14.45 7.44
C LEU A 118 -7.70 13.77 8.63
N GLY A 119 -7.98 14.56 9.68
CA GLY A 119 -8.81 14.16 10.82
C GLY A 119 -10.30 14.36 10.55
N GLU A 120 -11.10 14.13 11.59
CA GLU A 120 -12.57 14.16 11.53
C GLU A 120 -13.12 15.53 11.08
N ASP A 121 -12.51 16.61 11.54
CA ASP A 121 -12.90 17.99 11.19
C ASP A 121 -12.22 18.48 9.90
N GLY A 122 -11.52 17.60 9.17
CA GLY A 122 -10.79 17.95 7.95
C GLY A 122 -9.45 18.66 8.20
N GLU A 123 -8.98 18.69 9.43
CA GLU A 123 -7.68 19.25 9.80
C GLU A 123 -6.54 18.34 9.28
N ARG A 124 -5.45 18.96 8.85
CA ARG A 124 -4.27 18.23 8.37
C ARG A 124 -3.52 17.60 9.53
N LEU A 125 -3.34 16.29 9.48
CA LEU A 125 -2.63 15.53 10.48
C LEU A 125 -1.12 15.46 10.16
N PRO A 126 -0.24 15.42 11.19
CA PRO A 126 1.20 15.43 11.02
C PRO A 126 1.74 14.02 10.64
N VAL A 127 1.07 13.32 9.75
CA VAL A 127 1.55 12.04 9.22
C VAL A 127 2.70 12.32 8.27
N LYS A 128 3.83 11.66 8.48
CA LYS A 128 4.98 11.77 7.60
C LYS A 128 4.65 11.16 6.25
N VAL A 129 4.96 11.89 5.19
CA VAL A 129 4.83 11.40 3.81
C VAL A 129 6.22 11.08 3.26
N ASN A 130 6.38 9.86 2.76
CA ASN A 130 7.65 9.34 2.26
C ASN A 130 7.51 8.94 0.78
N PRO A 131 7.78 9.86 -0.16
CA PRO A 131 7.86 9.53 -1.58
C PRO A 131 9.07 8.62 -1.81
N ALA A 132 8.96 7.70 -2.77
CA ALA A 132 9.93 6.63 -3.03
C ALA A 132 10.13 5.63 -1.87
N GLY A 133 9.33 5.74 -0.81
CA GLY A 133 9.27 4.77 0.28
C GLY A 133 8.31 3.65 -0.09
N SER A 134 8.80 2.59 -0.71
CA SER A 134 7.94 1.45 -1.03
C SER A 134 8.17 0.30 -0.06
N LYS A 135 7.13 -0.08 0.71
CA LYS A 135 7.10 -1.33 1.47
C LYS A 135 6.59 -2.50 0.60
N PHE A 136 6.01 -2.21 -0.57
CA PHE A 136 5.30 -3.18 -1.42
C PHE A 136 5.79 -3.22 -2.86
N GLY A 137 7.01 -2.88 -3.12
CA GLY A 137 7.60 -2.94 -4.44
C GLY A 137 8.77 -1.98 -4.59
N ARG A 138 9.54 -2.18 -5.64
CA ARG A 138 10.64 -1.26 -5.96
C ARG A 138 10.07 -0.02 -6.65
N ASP A 139 10.28 1.15 -6.06
CA ASP A 139 10.04 2.38 -6.78
C ASP A 139 11.26 2.71 -7.66
N HIS A 140 11.03 2.85 -8.96
CA HIS A 140 12.07 3.20 -9.94
C HIS A 140 12.28 4.72 -10.06
N GLY A 141 11.64 5.49 -9.20
CA GLY A 141 11.65 6.95 -9.23
C GLY A 141 10.68 7.55 -10.26
N PRO A 142 10.57 8.87 -10.33
CA PRO A 142 9.61 9.54 -11.21
C PRO A 142 9.96 9.39 -12.69
N GLU A 143 8.92 9.37 -13.51
CA GLU A 143 9.00 9.35 -14.97
C GLU A 143 7.90 10.24 -15.54
N ALA A 144 8.26 11.11 -16.49
CA ALA A 144 7.27 11.96 -17.12
C ALA A 144 6.33 11.16 -18.03
N LEU A 145 5.04 11.15 -17.68
CA LEU A 145 4.00 10.48 -18.44
C LEU A 145 3.12 11.50 -19.17
N THR A 146 2.62 11.10 -20.33
CA THR A 146 1.58 11.86 -21.06
C THR A 146 0.38 10.96 -21.27
N LEU A 147 -0.69 11.21 -20.52
CA LEU A 147 -1.92 10.47 -20.59
C LEU A 147 -2.82 11.04 -21.69
N LYS A 148 -3.22 10.21 -22.65
CA LYS A 148 -4.25 10.56 -23.62
C LYS A 148 -5.60 10.71 -22.90
N PRO A 149 -6.61 11.37 -23.49
CA PRO A 149 -7.98 11.34 -22.97
C PRO A 149 -8.43 9.91 -22.66
N GLY A 150 -8.92 9.67 -21.46
CA GLY A 150 -9.24 8.34 -20.93
C GLY A 150 -8.04 7.48 -20.49
N GLY A 151 -6.81 7.95 -20.71
CA GLY A 151 -5.60 7.24 -20.26
C GLY A 151 -5.41 7.32 -18.75
N THR A 152 -4.73 6.31 -18.18
CA THR A 152 -4.52 6.17 -16.74
C THR A 152 -3.06 6.03 -16.37
N ALA A 153 -2.73 6.44 -15.15
CA ALA A 153 -1.50 6.09 -14.45
C ALA A 153 -1.84 5.57 -13.06
N ARG A 154 -0.95 4.79 -12.47
CA ARG A 154 -1.15 4.16 -11.18
C ARG A 154 0.00 4.44 -10.23
N SER A 155 -0.30 4.48 -8.94
CA SER A 155 0.66 4.55 -7.85
C SER A 155 0.18 3.66 -6.71
N VAL A 156 1.09 3.13 -5.91
CA VAL A 156 0.76 2.42 -4.67
C VAL A 156 0.98 3.37 -3.51
N LEU A 157 -0.02 3.48 -2.65
CA LEU A 157 0.07 4.15 -1.35
C LEU A 157 -0.04 3.09 -0.27
N ALA A 158 0.86 3.11 0.71
CA ALA A 158 0.92 2.13 1.78
C ALA A 158 1.32 2.72 3.12
N TRP A 159 0.80 2.13 4.21
CA TRP A 159 1.12 2.51 5.58
C TRP A 159 1.06 1.31 6.51
N VAL A 160 1.67 1.42 7.69
CA VAL A 160 1.52 0.44 8.78
C VAL A 160 0.35 0.89 9.65
N SER A 161 -0.61 0.00 9.89
CA SER A 161 -1.80 0.28 10.69
C SER A 161 -1.76 -0.33 12.10
N THR A 162 -0.77 -1.17 12.36
CA THR A 162 -0.54 -1.78 13.68
C THR A 162 0.95 -1.76 13.96
N GLN A 163 1.37 -1.09 15.01
CA GLN A 163 2.78 -0.98 15.36
C GLN A 163 2.97 -1.34 16.84
N GLU A 164 3.87 -2.27 17.12
CA GLU A 164 4.31 -2.51 18.48
C GLU A 164 5.23 -1.36 18.94
N GLY A 165 4.70 -0.50 19.83
CA GLY A 165 5.47 0.54 20.51
C GLY A 165 5.66 1.84 19.76
N GLY A 166 4.97 2.08 18.65
CA GLY A 166 4.93 3.36 17.94
C GLY A 166 3.66 4.17 18.21
N GLU A 167 3.73 5.47 17.98
CA GLU A 167 2.58 6.34 17.96
C GLU A 167 1.93 6.25 16.56
N LEU A 168 0.69 5.78 16.52
CA LEU A 168 -0.12 5.78 15.30
C LEU A 168 -1.04 6.99 15.32
N ILE A 169 -1.10 7.67 14.21
CA ILE A 169 -2.02 8.79 13.98
C ILE A 169 -3.28 8.23 13.35
N MET A 170 -4.44 8.55 13.93
CA MET A 170 -5.73 8.15 13.38
C MET A 170 -6.21 9.19 12.38
N ALA A 171 -6.37 8.79 11.12
CA ALA A 171 -6.88 9.63 10.05
C ALA A 171 -8.29 9.18 9.63
N ASP A 172 -9.15 10.14 9.32
CA ASP A 172 -10.52 9.90 8.87
C ASP A 172 -10.64 9.92 7.35
N ALA A 173 -9.72 10.64 6.69
CA ALA A 173 -9.71 10.75 5.24
C ALA A 173 -8.30 11.01 4.71
N LEU A 174 -8.14 10.81 3.40
CA LEU A 174 -6.97 11.22 2.64
C LEU A 174 -7.37 12.33 1.65
N GLU A 175 -6.64 13.43 1.65
CA GLU A 175 -6.68 14.43 0.60
C GLU A 175 -5.65 14.02 -0.46
N LEU A 176 -6.09 13.79 -1.70
CA LEU A 176 -5.29 13.26 -2.79
C LEU A 176 -5.35 14.15 -4.01
N ALA A 177 -4.20 14.36 -4.66
CA ALA A 177 -4.10 15.02 -5.95
C ALA A 177 -3.05 14.35 -6.85
N ALA A 178 -3.14 14.61 -8.15
CA ALA A 178 -2.15 14.12 -9.11
C ALA A 178 -0.73 14.67 -8.86
N ALA A 179 -0.66 15.90 -8.36
CA ALA A 179 0.54 16.63 -7.97
C ALA A 179 0.14 17.72 -6.96
N PRO A 180 1.09 18.37 -6.26
CA PRO A 180 0.78 19.34 -5.19
C PRO A 180 -0.24 20.42 -5.54
N ASP A 181 -0.27 20.89 -6.76
CA ASP A 181 -1.15 22.01 -7.18
C ASP A 181 -2.26 21.57 -8.15
N ALA A 182 -2.55 20.28 -8.24
CA ALA A 182 -3.43 19.72 -9.26
C ALA A 182 -4.92 19.60 -8.86
N GLY A 183 -5.34 20.26 -7.80
CA GLY A 183 -6.71 20.18 -7.29
C GLY A 183 -6.96 18.87 -6.54
N ALA A 184 -6.90 18.95 -5.21
CA ALA A 184 -7.05 17.80 -4.33
C ALA A 184 -8.52 17.44 -4.11
N ARG A 185 -8.77 16.15 -3.86
CA ARG A 185 -10.05 15.61 -3.43
C ARG A 185 -9.89 14.82 -2.15
N VAL A 186 -10.93 14.86 -1.32
CA VAL A 186 -10.98 14.13 -0.05
C VAL A 186 -11.63 12.77 -0.26
N HIS A 187 -10.96 11.73 0.20
CA HIS A 187 -11.40 10.34 0.15
C HIS A 187 -11.53 9.81 1.58
N PRO A 188 -12.73 9.52 2.07
CA PRO A 188 -12.94 8.95 3.40
C PRO A 188 -12.25 7.59 3.53
N LEU A 189 -11.72 7.30 4.71
CA LEU A 189 -11.17 5.99 5.07
C LEU A 189 -12.24 5.20 5.84
N GLU A 190 -12.71 4.12 5.24
CA GLU A 190 -13.71 3.24 5.84
C GLU A 190 -13.03 2.10 6.60
N GLY A 191 -13.52 1.83 7.83
CA GLY A 191 -12.99 0.79 8.69
C GLY A 191 -11.97 1.29 9.70
N HIS A 192 -12.12 0.83 10.94
CA HIS A 192 -11.32 1.28 12.09
C HIS A 192 -9.81 0.98 11.91
N ASP A 193 -9.49 -0.20 11.40
CA ASP A 193 -8.13 -0.69 11.23
C ASP A 193 -7.38 -0.06 10.04
N VAL A 194 -8.10 0.60 9.13
CA VAL A 194 -7.54 1.33 7.99
C VAL A 194 -7.06 2.73 8.41
N ARG A 195 -7.69 3.32 9.41
CA ARG A 195 -7.52 4.71 9.82
C ARG A 195 -6.22 4.99 10.58
N TYR A 196 -5.60 3.98 11.16
CA TYR A 196 -4.34 4.14 11.88
C TYR A 196 -3.15 4.07 10.92
N MET A 197 -2.25 5.04 11.02
CA MET A 197 -1.07 5.11 10.16
C MET A 197 0.15 5.70 10.87
N ASP A 198 1.32 5.14 10.55
CA ASP A 198 2.64 5.61 11.00
C ASP A 198 3.20 6.68 10.05
N GLU A 199 3.39 6.27 8.82
CA GLU A 199 3.81 7.14 7.72
C GLU A 199 3.16 6.66 6.41
N LEU A 200 2.97 7.58 5.48
CA LEU A 200 2.43 7.30 4.15
C LEU A 200 3.58 7.10 3.17
N ASN A 201 3.75 5.87 2.72
CA ASN A 201 4.75 5.48 1.73
C ASN A 201 4.09 5.38 0.36
N MET A 202 4.72 5.93 -0.69
CA MET A 202 4.12 5.90 -2.02
C MET A 202 5.15 5.67 -3.12
N THR A 203 4.68 5.14 -4.25
CA THR A 203 5.45 5.03 -5.48
C THR A 203 5.16 6.19 -6.42
N ALA A 204 6.07 6.47 -7.35
CA ALA A 204 5.81 7.41 -8.43
C ALA A 204 4.66 6.93 -9.33
N TRP A 205 4.04 7.87 -10.05
CA TRP A 205 3.06 7.53 -11.09
C TRP A 205 3.69 6.68 -12.19
N ARG A 206 3.00 5.59 -12.59
CA ARG A 206 3.41 4.67 -13.65
C ARG A 206 2.24 4.33 -14.55
N ALA A 207 2.52 4.11 -15.83
CA ALA A 207 1.51 3.57 -16.75
C ALA A 207 1.04 2.18 -16.30
N GLU A 208 1.98 1.36 -15.80
CA GLU A 208 1.73 0.03 -15.24
C GLU A 208 2.51 -0.10 -13.92
N LEU A 209 1.91 -0.77 -12.95
CA LEU A 209 2.62 -1.08 -11.69
C LEU A 209 3.65 -2.18 -11.96
N PRO A 210 4.85 -2.09 -11.38
CA PRO A 210 5.82 -3.19 -11.45
C PRO A 210 5.26 -4.42 -10.73
N GLU A 211 5.53 -5.59 -11.30
CA GLU A 211 5.23 -6.90 -10.70
C GLU A 211 6.11 -7.19 -9.47
#